data_d5d9fb8987719c2be1c83550c106c6ce
#
_entry.id   d5d9fb8987719c2be1c83550c106c6ce
#
_cell.length_a   1.000
_cell.length_b   1.000
_cell.length_c   1.000
_cell.angle_alpha   90.00
_cell.angle_beta   90.00
_cell.angle_gamma   90.00
#
_symmetry.space_group_name_H-M   'P 1'
#
loop_
_entity.id
_entity.type
_entity.pdbx_description
1 polymer ?
#
loop_
_entity_poly.entity_id
_entity_poly.type
_entity_poly.pdbx_seq_one_letter_code
_entity_poly.pdbx_strand_id
1 'polypeptide(L)'
;MCSAEEVHLKKADMKINLWADEARDLLLTLPMKLQTETIPLAAACSRVLASDVTTQLAMPPFDRSPYDGYALRSQDASGASEENPVVLHITEEIPAGHVPAVPVTKGTAAKILTGAPMPTGAD
;
A
#
# COMPACT_ATOMS: atom_id res chain seq x y z
N MET A 1 41.82 -1.02 -9.93
CA MET A 1 42.61 0.15 -9.46
C MET A 1 41.64 1.32 -9.46
N CYS A 2 41.11 1.67 -8.30
CA CYS A 2 40.20 2.82 -8.13
C CYS A 2 41.09 4.01 -7.74
N SER A 3 41.21 5.01 -8.62
CA SER A 3 41.91 6.26 -8.30
C SER A 3 40.97 7.06 -7.39
N ALA A 4 41.35 7.19 -6.14
CA ALA A 4 40.76 8.15 -5.23
C ALA A 4 41.16 9.55 -5.70
N GLU A 5 40.26 10.29 -6.33
CA GLU A 5 40.42 11.75 -6.45
C GLU A 5 40.19 12.33 -5.05
N GLU A 6 41.25 12.73 -4.38
CA GLU A 6 41.18 13.51 -3.17
C GLU A 6 40.50 14.86 -3.46
N VAL A 7 39.34 15.06 -2.89
CA VAL A 7 38.65 16.35 -2.88
C VAL A 7 39.43 17.25 -1.90
N HIS A 8 40.34 18.05 -2.38
CA HIS A 8 41.03 19.07 -1.59
C HIS A 8 40.09 20.27 -1.37
N LEU A 9 39.37 20.26 -0.26
CA LEU A 9 38.64 21.43 0.22
C LEU A 9 39.65 22.48 0.72
N LYS A 10 39.72 23.64 0.06
CA LYS A 10 40.52 24.75 0.53
C LYS A 10 40.00 25.25 1.87
N LYS A 11 40.88 25.47 2.83
CA LYS A 11 40.58 25.92 4.20
C LYS A 11 39.77 27.22 4.26
N ALA A 12 39.73 28.01 3.17
CA ALA A 12 38.94 29.24 3.01
C ALA A 12 37.43 29.00 2.83
N ASP A 13 37.02 27.78 2.45
CA ASP A 13 35.61 27.44 2.17
C ASP A 13 34.93 26.69 3.33
N MET A 14 35.65 26.50 4.45
CA MET A 14 35.09 25.84 5.64
C MET A 14 34.11 26.75 6.39
N LYS A 15 32.82 26.45 6.34
CA LYS A 15 31.82 27.05 7.21
C LYS A 15 31.93 26.42 8.59
N ILE A 16 32.04 27.26 9.62
CA ILE A 16 32.09 26.85 11.03
C ILE A 16 30.91 27.45 11.78
N ASN A 17 30.47 26.81 12.87
CA ASN A 17 29.33 27.24 13.70
C ASN A 17 28.00 27.29 12.92
N LEU A 18 27.73 26.26 12.11
CA LEU A 18 26.43 26.11 11.44
C LEU A 18 25.38 25.61 12.41
N TRP A 19 24.14 26.11 12.30
CA TRP A 19 22.99 25.51 12.93
C TRP A 19 22.70 24.14 12.30
N ALA A 20 22.06 23.26 13.05
CA ALA A 20 21.79 21.87 12.59
C ALA A 20 21.02 21.83 11.25
N ASP A 21 20.05 22.71 11.06
CA ASP A 21 19.28 22.80 9.83
C ASP A 21 20.13 23.28 8.64
N GLU A 22 20.98 24.27 8.84
CA GLU A 22 21.91 24.76 7.82
C GLU A 22 22.93 23.69 7.41
N ALA A 23 23.43 22.93 8.39
CA ALA A 23 24.34 21.82 8.12
C ALA A 23 23.66 20.71 7.33
N ARG A 24 22.41 20.34 7.69
CA ARG A 24 21.62 19.36 6.95
C ARG A 24 21.39 19.81 5.50
N ASP A 25 20.93 21.04 5.31
CA ASP A 25 20.64 21.56 3.98
C ASP A 25 21.89 21.62 3.11
N LEU A 26 23.03 21.99 3.69
CA LEU A 26 24.31 21.94 3.01
C LEU A 26 24.69 20.51 2.59
N LEU A 27 24.54 19.55 3.50
CA LEU A 27 24.82 18.13 3.19
C LEU A 27 23.96 17.60 2.06
N LEU A 28 22.68 18.00 2.00
CA LEU A 28 21.75 17.59 0.95
C LEU A 28 22.08 18.19 -0.43
N THR A 29 22.85 19.29 -0.46
CA THR A 29 23.30 19.91 -1.72
C THR A 29 24.60 19.32 -2.27
N LEU A 30 25.30 18.52 -1.47
CA LEU A 30 26.55 17.91 -1.93
C LEU A 30 26.29 16.89 -3.04
N PRO A 31 27.02 16.96 -4.16
CA PRO A 31 26.88 15.98 -5.23
C PRO A 31 27.39 14.61 -4.75
N MET A 32 26.48 13.70 -4.45
CA MET A 32 26.83 12.31 -4.16
C MET A 32 26.95 11.54 -5.48
N LYS A 33 28.15 11.09 -5.84
CA LYS A 33 28.35 10.14 -6.94
C LYS A 33 27.95 8.74 -6.45
N LEU A 34 26.66 8.43 -6.51
CA LEU A 34 26.18 7.08 -6.23
C LEU A 34 26.45 6.21 -7.46
N GLN A 35 27.07 5.06 -7.25
CA GLN A 35 27.22 4.02 -8.26
C GLN A 35 26.18 2.94 -8.00
N THR A 36 25.60 2.39 -9.07
CA THR A 36 24.63 1.29 -9.00
C THR A 36 25.30 -0.01 -9.42
N GLU A 37 24.87 -1.11 -8.83
CA GLU A 37 25.33 -2.45 -9.16
C GLU A 37 24.14 -3.42 -9.19
N THR A 38 24.26 -4.48 -9.96
CA THR A 38 23.28 -5.57 -9.95
C THR A 38 23.78 -6.67 -9.02
N ILE A 39 22.96 -7.04 -8.06
CA ILE A 39 23.27 -8.07 -7.07
C ILE A 39 22.15 -9.12 -7.01
N PRO A 40 22.43 -10.34 -6.57
CA PRO A 40 21.40 -11.33 -6.28
C PRO A 40 20.45 -10.83 -5.18
N LEU A 41 19.16 -11.18 -5.27
CA LEU A 41 18.13 -10.78 -4.29
C LEU A 41 18.52 -11.18 -2.85
N ALA A 42 19.12 -12.34 -2.67
CA ALA A 42 19.59 -12.80 -1.36
C ALA A 42 20.63 -11.88 -0.70
N ALA A 43 21.37 -11.08 -1.50
CA ALA A 43 22.37 -10.12 -1.02
C ALA A 43 21.80 -8.69 -0.90
N ALA A 44 20.51 -8.48 -1.14
CA ALA A 44 19.90 -7.14 -1.20
C ALA A 44 19.56 -6.55 0.19
N CYS A 45 19.70 -7.35 1.25
CA CYS A 45 19.45 -6.86 2.61
C CYS A 45 20.39 -5.68 2.94
N SER A 46 19.85 -4.62 3.52
CA SER A 46 20.58 -3.37 3.84
C SER A 46 21.14 -2.60 2.63
N ARG A 47 20.65 -2.86 1.43
CA ARG A 47 20.96 -2.10 0.22
C ARG A 47 19.84 -1.14 -0.11
N VAL A 48 20.17 -0.06 -0.83
CA VAL A 48 19.20 0.94 -1.30
C VAL A 48 18.91 0.67 -2.77
N LEU A 49 17.63 0.67 -3.14
CA LEU A 49 17.21 0.53 -4.53
C LEU A 49 17.73 1.69 -5.38
N ALA A 50 18.28 1.37 -6.53
CA ALA A 50 18.78 2.35 -7.50
C ALA A 50 17.65 2.95 -8.35
N SER A 51 16.50 2.28 -8.43
CA SER A 51 15.30 2.74 -9.13
C SER A 51 14.06 2.20 -8.44
N ASP A 52 12.94 2.87 -8.67
CA ASP A 52 11.66 2.43 -8.14
C ASP A 52 11.27 1.06 -8.68
N VAL A 53 10.72 0.22 -7.81
CA VAL A 53 10.13 -1.06 -8.20
C VAL A 53 8.62 -0.90 -8.24
N THR A 54 8.04 -1.10 -9.41
CA THR A 54 6.60 -1.02 -9.62
C THR A 54 6.03 -2.37 -10.02
N THR A 55 4.81 -2.67 -9.59
CA THR A 55 4.04 -3.81 -10.04
C THR A 55 3.05 -3.40 -11.13
N GLN A 56 2.83 -4.27 -12.11
CA GLN A 56 1.79 -4.09 -13.13
C GLN A 56 0.44 -4.69 -12.69
N LEU A 57 0.42 -5.43 -11.58
CA LEU A 57 -0.78 -6.02 -11.04
C LEU A 57 -1.23 -5.24 -9.80
N ALA A 58 -2.53 -4.97 -9.71
CA ALA A 58 -3.12 -4.45 -8.48
C ALA A 58 -2.87 -5.42 -7.31
N MET A 59 -2.66 -4.88 -6.10
CA MET A 59 -2.46 -5.70 -4.92
C MET A 59 -3.32 -5.12 -3.77
N PRO A 60 -4.39 -5.80 -3.42
CA PRO A 60 -4.91 -7.08 -3.94
C PRO A 60 -5.43 -6.96 -5.38
N PRO A 61 -5.50 -8.06 -6.16
CA PRO A 61 -5.93 -8.05 -7.56
C PRO A 61 -7.45 -7.97 -7.75
N PHE A 62 -8.20 -7.93 -6.64
CA PHE A 62 -9.67 -7.80 -6.61
C PHE A 62 -10.12 -7.07 -5.34
N ASP A 63 -11.33 -6.55 -5.35
CA ASP A 63 -11.95 -5.96 -4.17
C ASP A 63 -12.28 -7.06 -3.16
N ARG A 64 -11.80 -6.92 -1.94
CA ARG A 64 -11.95 -7.91 -0.86
C ARG A 64 -12.53 -7.29 0.39
N SER A 65 -13.26 -8.09 1.16
CA SER A 65 -13.71 -7.67 2.48
C SER A 65 -12.53 -7.55 3.47
N PRO A 66 -12.38 -6.42 4.14
CA PRO A 66 -11.41 -6.27 5.23
C PRO A 66 -11.87 -6.91 6.55
N TYR A 67 -13.16 -7.24 6.69
CA TYR A 67 -13.79 -7.74 7.91
C TYR A 67 -14.73 -8.91 7.65
N ASP A 68 -15.03 -9.67 8.70
CA ASP A 68 -16.17 -10.60 8.70
C ASP A 68 -17.47 -9.80 8.84
N GLY A 69 -18.48 -10.15 8.05
CA GLY A 69 -19.74 -9.41 8.06
C GLY A 69 -20.67 -9.81 6.93
N TYR A 70 -21.35 -8.84 6.39
CA TYR A 70 -22.31 -9.02 5.30
C TYR A 70 -22.03 -8.03 4.17
N ALA A 71 -21.90 -8.55 2.97
CA ALA A 71 -21.86 -7.77 1.75
C ALA A 71 -23.30 -7.52 1.29
N LEU A 72 -23.70 -6.26 1.16
CA LEU A 72 -25.06 -5.84 0.82
C LEU A 72 -24.99 -4.57 -0.05
N ARG A 73 -26.12 -4.13 -0.51
CA ARG A 73 -26.26 -2.82 -1.16
C ARG A 73 -26.54 -1.77 -0.09
N SER A 74 -25.72 -0.74 0.01
CA SER A 74 -25.85 0.34 1.00
C SER A 74 -27.23 0.98 0.97
N GLN A 75 -27.82 1.10 -0.23
CA GLN A 75 -29.17 1.62 -0.41
C GLN A 75 -30.24 0.79 0.29
N ASP A 76 -30.07 -0.53 0.38
CA ASP A 76 -31.05 -1.43 1.02
C ASP A 76 -30.99 -1.35 2.55
N ALA A 77 -29.88 -0.88 3.12
CA ALA A 77 -29.72 -0.64 4.55
C ALA A 77 -29.91 0.84 4.94
N SER A 78 -30.20 1.71 3.97
CA SER A 78 -30.39 3.14 4.21
C SER A 78 -31.56 3.38 5.16
N GLY A 79 -31.30 4.03 6.31
CA GLY A 79 -32.30 4.32 7.33
C GLY A 79 -32.60 3.16 8.31
N ALA A 80 -31.84 2.08 8.25
CA ALA A 80 -31.91 1.01 9.26
C ALA A 80 -31.47 1.53 10.63
N SER A 81 -32.24 1.16 11.67
CA SER A 81 -31.90 1.46 13.07
C SER A 81 -32.42 0.32 13.96
N GLU A 82 -32.14 0.38 15.26
CA GLU A 82 -32.72 -0.58 16.23
C GLU A 82 -34.26 -0.53 16.26
N GLU A 83 -34.83 0.68 16.13
CA GLU A 83 -36.27 0.87 16.10
C GLU A 83 -36.89 0.55 14.74
N ASN A 84 -36.11 0.58 13.67
CA ASN A 84 -36.58 0.31 12.32
C ASN A 84 -35.60 -0.62 11.60
N PRO A 85 -35.50 -1.91 11.98
CA PRO A 85 -34.59 -2.85 11.37
C PRO A 85 -34.99 -3.20 9.93
N VAL A 86 -34.00 -3.36 9.07
CA VAL A 86 -34.18 -3.88 7.71
C VAL A 86 -33.84 -5.35 7.70
N VAL A 87 -34.71 -6.17 7.10
CA VAL A 87 -34.49 -7.61 6.93
C VAL A 87 -33.98 -7.88 5.52
N LEU A 88 -32.81 -8.52 5.42
CA LEU A 88 -32.22 -8.94 4.16
C LEU A 88 -32.12 -10.46 4.11
N HIS A 89 -32.33 -11.04 2.93
CA HIS A 89 -32.20 -12.46 2.70
C HIS A 89 -30.72 -12.82 2.39
N ILE A 90 -30.16 -13.75 3.18
CA ILE A 90 -28.78 -14.22 2.94
C ILE A 90 -28.79 -15.25 1.82
N THR A 91 -28.05 -14.96 0.74
CA THR A 91 -28.02 -15.82 -0.46
C THR A 91 -26.89 -16.86 -0.42
N GLU A 92 -25.75 -16.50 0.15
CA GLU A 92 -24.60 -17.40 0.27
C GLU A 92 -23.66 -16.97 1.40
N GLU A 93 -22.71 -17.84 1.76
CA GLU A 93 -21.57 -17.53 2.61
C GLU A 93 -20.28 -17.60 1.78
N ILE A 94 -19.48 -16.54 1.81
CA ILE A 94 -18.26 -16.37 0.99
C ILE A 94 -17.04 -16.39 1.90
N PRO A 95 -16.41 -17.56 2.11
CA PRO A 95 -15.13 -17.64 2.82
C PRO A 95 -13.96 -17.17 1.96
N ALA A 96 -12.82 -16.86 2.59
CA ALA A 96 -11.59 -16.53 1.88
C ALA A 96 -11.21 -17.66 0.89
N GLY A 97 -10.80 -17.27 -0.32
CA GLY A 97 -10.46 -18.21 -1.39
C GLY A 97 -11.66 -18.76 -2.19
N HIS A 98 -12.88 -18.38 -1.85
CA HIS A 98 -14.09 -18.67 -2.62
C HIS A 98 -14.44 -17.51 -3.56
N VAL A 99 -14.90 -17.84 -4.75
CA VAL A 99 -15.43 -16.86 -5.69
C VAL A 99 -16.94 -16.78 -5.49
N PRO A 100 -17.52 -15.57 -5.27
CA PRO A 100 -18.97 -15.41 -5.14
C PRO A 100 -19.72 -15.97 -6.36
N ALA A 101 -20.73 -16.77 -6.12
CA ALA A 101 -21.55 -17.38 -7.17
C ALA A 101 -22.85 -16.62 -7.43
N VAL A 102 -23.35 -15.89 -6.41
CA VAL A 102 -24.65 -15.22 -6.47
C VAL A 102 -24.45 -13.70 -6.34
N PRO A 103 -24.92 -12.90 -7.31
CA PRO A 103 -24.88 -11.44 -7.17
C PRO A 103 -25.82 -10.96 -6.07
N VAL A 104 -25.39 -9.91 -5.35
CA VAL A 104 -26.24 -9.21 -4.39
C VAL A 104 -27.22 -8.31 -5.15
N THR A 105 -28.50 -8.49 -4.89
CA THR A 105 -29.60 -7.74 -5.49
C THR A 105 -30.43 -7.05 -4.41
N LYS A 106 -31.46 -6.30 -4.81
CA LYS A 106 -32.35 -5.63 -3.85
C LYS A 106 -32.95 -6.60 -2.83
N GLY A 107 -32.79 -6.29 -1.54
CA GLY A 107 -33.31 -7.09 -0.44
C GLY A 107 -32.48 -8.33 -0.11
N THR A 108 -31.31 -8.50 -0.70
CA THR A 108 -30.40 -9.62 -0.42
C THR A 108 -29.07 -9.17 0.15
N ALA A 109 -28.37 -10.10 0.81
CA ALA A 109 -27.01 -9.93 1.27
C ALA A 109 -26.27 -11.28 1.19
N ALA A 110 -24.95 -11.23 1.14
CA ALA A 110 -24.08 -12.40 1.29
C ALA A 110 -23.31 -12.30 2.61
N LYS A 111 -23.23 -13.39 3.38
CA LYS A 111 -22.32 -13.46 4.52
C LYS A 111 -20.89 -13.55 3.97
N ILE A 112 -20.01 -12.65 4.36
CA ILE A 112 -18.65 -12.57 3.82
C ILE A 112 -17.62 -12.60 4.94
N LEU A 113 -16.53 -13.33 4.71
CA LEU A 113 -15.42 -13.42 5.66
C LEU A 113 -14.23 -12.57 5.19
N THR A 114 -13.39 -12.20 6.15
CA THR A 114 -12.16 -11.44 5.91
C THR A 114 -11.32 -12.05 4.78
N GLY A 115 -10.94 -11.22 3.81
CA GLY A 115 -10.13 -11.63 2.66
C GLY A 115 -10.90 -12.24 1.50
N ALA A 116 -12.20 -12.49 1.67
CA ALA A 116 -13.05 -12.98 0.58
C ALA A 116 -13.33 -11.88 -0.46
N PRO A 117 -13.45 -12.22 -1.75
CA PRO A 117 -13.79 -11.28 -2.80
C PRO A 117 -15.22 -10.76 -2.64
N MET A 118 -15.40 -9.47 -2.92
CA MET A 118 -16.73 -8.83 -2.88
C MET A 118 -17.63 -9.39 -3.99
N PRO A 119 -18.87 -9.77 -3.66
CA PRO A 119 -19.84 -10.21 -4.65
C PRO A 119 -20.30 -9.03 -5.52
N THR A 120 -20.58 -9.30 -6.79
CA THR A 120 -21.16 -8.31 -7.68
C THR A 120 -22.44 -7.73 -7.13
N GLY A 121 -22.58 -6.42 -7.17
CA GLY A 121 -23.78 -5.70 -6.71
C GLY A 121 -23.76 -5.26 -5.25
N ALA A 122 -22.80 -5.69 -4.44
CA ALA A 122 -22.52 -5.11 -3.14
C ALA A 122 -21.63 -3.87 -3.27
N ASP A 123 -21.77 -2.89 -2.33
CA ASP A 123 -21.01 -1.63 -2.31
C ASP A 123 -20.58 -1.22 -0.89
#